data_73633c29dc2d25840c3bc6e80494caaa
#
_entry.id   73633c29dc2d25840c3bc6e80494caaa
#
_cell.length_a   1.000
_cell.length_b   1.000
_cell.length_c   1.000
_cell.angle_alpha   90.00
_cell.angle_beta   90.00
_cell.angle_gamma   90.00
#
_symmetry.space_group_name_H-M   'P 1'
#
loop_
_entity.id
_entity.type
_entity.pdbx_description
1 polymer ?
#
loop_
_entity_poly.entity_id
_entity_poly.type
_entity_poly.pdbx_seq_one_letter_code
_entity_poly.pdbx_strand_id
1 'polypeptide(L)'
;MQEREEAVPQSRPFYQNIEHLAAVRELYPWAKSVVVCITWLGAYRYPLSLQGLYGKAFFLSPDTAPDCEAHRQKLRFEAWMGEQGLRFEGGETNAPAHIIPLRYAAVAAGLGIFRKNNFFYGENGSYYELEGYLIDQPCEYTHECRLRPCADSCTLCQKACRTKALSAPYTMNPLSCTSFWTTFGQGAVPPHLTADQFTTWLCGCDTCQDVCPYNRHDWSQGKDFPGLQELEPLLQPETIVAASDAELCDKVIPKTDLHISPDQVQTLRTSALRVLAYLKKRGDTPARKE
;
A
#
# COMPACT_ATOMS: atom_id res chain seq x y z
N MET A 1 9.84 16.66 -2.69
CA MET A 1 9.39 16.89 -1.30
C MET A 1 8.98 18.34 -1.08
N GLN A 2 9.82 19.32 -1.33
CA GLN A 2 9.50 20.75 -1.13
C GLN A 2 8.16 21.18 -1.71
N GLU A 3 7.89 20.92 -2.99
CA GLU A 3 6.60 21.26 -3.63
C GLU A 3 5.37 20.69 -2.89
N ARG A 4 5.51 19.51 -2.26
CA ARG A 4 4.42 18.89 -1.48
C ARG A 4 4.26 19.50 -0.11
N GLU A 5 5.34 19.89 0.54
CA GLU A 5 5.31 20.61 1.80
C GLU A 5 4.71 21.99 1.62
N GLU A 6 5.00 22.66 0.50
CA GLU A 6 4.39 23.94 0.14
C GLU A 6 2.89 23.80 -0.15
N ALA A 7 2.49 22.73 -0.87
CA ALA A 7 1.09 22.46 -1.17
C ALA A 7 0.26 22.06 0.06
N VAL A 8 0.87 21.40 1.05
CA VAL A 8 0.22 20.95 2.28
C VAL A 8 1.17 21.13 3.48
N PRO A 9 1.32 22.38 4.00
CA PRO A 9 2.27 22.69 5.07
C PRO A 9 2.11 21.84 6.34
N GLN A 10 0.89 21.44 6.65
CA GLN A 10 0.58 20.58 7.82
C GLN A 10 1.19 19.18 7.73
N SER A 11 1.56 18.71 6.55
CA SER A 11 2.19 17.41 6.35
C SER A 11 3.72 17.42 6.49
N ARG A 12 4.33 18.58 6.76
CA ARG A 12 5.80 18.73 6.92
C ARG A 12 6.41 17.70 7.88
N PRO A 13 5.87 17.44 9.08
CA PRO A 13 6.46 16.44 9.98
C PRO A 13 6.50 15.03 9.38
N PHE A 14 5.49 14.67 8.55
CA PHE A 14 5.48 13.41 7.84
C PHE A 14 6.61 13.33 6.80
N TYR A 15 6.85 14.39 6.03
CA TYR A 15 7.91 14.40 5.03
C TYR A 15 9.30 14.45 5.65
N GLN A 16 9.48 15.12 6.79
CA GLN A 16 10.75 15.16 7.53
C GLN A 16 11.22 13.75 7.92
N ASN A 17 10.31 12.86 8.28
CA ASN A 17 10.65 11.46 8.61
C ASN A 17 11.21 10.67 7.43
N ILE A 18 11.03 11.13 6.21
CA ILE A 18 11.50 10.46 4.98
C ILE A 18 12.51 11.30 4.19
N GLU A 19 13.07 12.35 4.77
CA GLU A 19 14.08 13.23 4.13
C GLU A 19 15.33 12.45 3.72
N HIS A 20 15.72 11.43 4.50
CA HIS A 20 16.85 10.57 4.19
C HIS A 20 16.75 9.91 2.80
N LEU A 21 15.54 9.70 2.28
CA LEU A 21 15.33 9.17 0.93
C LEU A 21 15.80 10.12 -0.19
N ALA A 22 16.03 11.40 0.12
CA ALA A 22 16.62 12.35 -0.82
C ALA A 22 18.16 12.31 -0.82
N ALA A 23 18.76 11.76 0.23
CA ALA A 23 20.20 11.74 0.46
C ALA A 23 20.87 10.38 0.14
N VAL A 24 20.27 9.57 -0.72
CA VAL A 24 20.74 8.19 -1.02
C VAL A 24 22.22 8.17 -1.43
N ARG A 25 22.68 9.11 -2.27
CA ARG A 25 24.08 9.18 -2.69
C ARG A 25 25.05 9.51 -1.57
N GLU A 26 24.61 10.28 -0.60
CA GLU A 26 25.43 10.68 0.56
C GLU A 26 25.51 9.54 1.57
N LEU A 27 24.41 8.85 1.79
CA LEU A 27 24.31 7.72 2.72
C LEU A 27 24.97 6.45 2.18
N TYR A 28 24.92 6.25 0.86
CA TYR A 28 25.44 5.06 0.18
C TYR A 28 26.42 5.42 -0.94
N PRO A 29 27.58 6.03 -0.62
CA PRO A 29 28.55 6.51 -1.64
C PRO A 29 29.15 5.40 -2.50
N TRP A 30 29.05 4.14 -2.07
CA TRP A 30 29.48 2.98 -2.81
C TRP A 30 28.51 2.56 -3.92
N ALA A 31 27.23 2.93 -3.81
CA ALA A 31 26.20 2.56 -4.77
C ALA A 31 26.37 3.32 -6.07
N LYS A 32 26.34 2.61 -7.19
CA LYS A 32 26.46 3.17 -8.54
C LYS A 32 25.17 3.15 -9.32
N SER A 33 24.24 2.24 -8.97
CA SER A 33 22.95 2.11 -9.62
C SER A 33 21.85 1.73 -8.64
N VAL A 34 20.62 2.01 -9.06
CA VAL A 34 19.39 1.56 -8.39
C VAL A 34 18.69 0.57 -9.33
N VAL A 35 18.42 -0.62 -8.85
CA VAL A 35 17.56 -1.61 -9.52
C VAL A 35 16.20 -1.57 -8.87
N VAL A 36 15.14 -1.51 -9.67
CA VAL A 36 13.76 -1.56 -9.17
C VAL A 36 13.04 -2.74 -9.77
N CYS A 37 12.44 -3.55 -8.91
CA CYS A 37 11.55 -4.64 -9.29
C CYS A 37 10.11 -4.26 -8.98
N ILE A 38 9.19 -4.66 -9.84
CA ILE A 38 7.75 -4.48 -9.63
C ILE A 38 7.04 -5.82 -9.77
N THR A 39 6.20 -6.16 -8.81
CA THR A 39 5.39 -7.37 -8.82
C THR A 39 3.90 -7.00 -8.88
N TRP A 40 3.21 -7.45 -9.92
CA TRP A 40 1.79 -7.17 -10.06
C TRP A 40 0.94 -8.06 -9.16
N LEU A 41 0.20 -7.45 -8.23
CA LEU A 41 -0.61 -8.15 -7.23
C LEU A 41 -1.91 -8.72 -7.79
N GLY A 42 -2.40 -8.22 -8.94
CA GLY A 42 -3.61 -8.73 -9.59
C GLY A 42 -3.46 -10.12 -10.25
N ALA A 43 -2.29 -10.77 -10.12
CA ALA A 43 -2.14 -12.18 -10.41
C ALA A 43 -2.88 -13.08 -9.40
N TYR A 44 -3.21 -12.52 -8.23
CA TYR A 44 -3.93 -13.17 -7.16
C TYR A 44 -5.37 -12.69 -7.06
N ARG A 45 -6.29 -13.60 -6.70
CA ARG A 45 -7.67 -13.22 -6.38
C ARG A 45 -7.76 -12.60 -4.99
N TYR A 46 -8.69 -11.68 -4.83
CA TYR A 46 -8.97 -11.01 -3.58
C TYR A 46 -10.42 -11.27 -3.15
N PRO A 47 -10.69 -11.73 -1.89
CA PRO A 47 -12.02 -12.08 -1.45
C PRO A 47 -13.01 -10.91 -1.56
N LEU A 48 -14.18 -11.15 -2.14
CA LEU A 48 -15.23 -10.14 -2.30
C LEU A 48 -15.71 -9.58 -0.95
N SER A 49 -15.72 -10.42 0.10
CA SER A 49 -16.10 -10.02 1.46
C SER A 49 -15.14 -9.01 2.10
N LEU A 50 -13.90 -8.91 1.62
CA LEU A 50 -12.90 -7.97 2.10
C LEU A 50 -12.82 -6.70 1.25
N GLN A 51 -13.46 -6.68 0.08
CA GLN A 51 -13.48 -5.49 -0.77
C GLN A 51 -14.22 -4.34 -0.08
N GLY A 52 -13.59 -3.17 -0.05
CA GLY A 52 -14.12 -2.00 0.64
C GLY A 52 -13.93 -2.02 2.16
N LEU A 53 -13.40 -3.10 2.73
CA LEU A 53 -13.00 -3.16 4.14
C LEU A 53 -11.50 -2.91 4.31
N TYR A 54 -10.69 -3.42 3.39
CA TYR A 54 -9.23 -3.35 3.46
C TYR A 54 -8.62 -2.94 2.12
N GLY A 55 -7.52 -2.25 2.19
CA GLY A 55 -6.65 -2.04 1.03
C GLY A 55 -6.02 -3.36 0.60
N LYS A 56 -6.15 -3.71 -0.71
CA LYS A 56 -5.74 -5.01 -1.24
C LYS A 56 -4.26 -5.31 -1.05
N ALA A 57 -3.40 -4.30 -1.19
CA ALA A 57 -1.96 -4.46 -1.06
C ALA A 57 -1.55 -5.02 0.31
N PHE A 58 -2.28 -4.70 1.37
CA PHE A 58 -1.97 -5.18 2.73
C PHE A 58 -2.12 -6.70 2.93
N PHE A 59 -2.78 -7.39 2.01
CA PHE A 59 -3.02 -8.84 2.09
C PHE A 59 -2.42 -9.60 0.92
N LEU A 60 -1.92 -8.92 -0.09
CA LEU A 60 -1.31 -9.53 -1.26
C LEU A 60 0.20 -9.27 -1.33
N SER A 61 0.79 -8.76 -0.24
CA SER A 61 2.23 -8.54 -0.16
C SER A 61 2.99 -9.87 -0.17
N PRO A 62 3.92 -10.08 -1.11
CA PRO A 62 4.73 -11.29 -1.16
C PRO A 62 5.51 -11.58 0.13
N ASP A 63 5.87 -10.54 0.87
CA ASP A 63 6.67 -10.67 2.09
C ASP A 63 5.90 -11.29 3.26
N THR A 64 4.56 -11.28 3.21
CA THR A 64 3.72 -11.96 4.20
C THR A 64 3.45 -13.42 3.88
N ALA A 65 3.86 -13.90 2.70
CA ALA A 65 3.60 -15.24 2.21
C ALA A 65 4.87 -15.87 1.58
N PRO A 66 5.80 -16.41 2.39
CA PRO A 66 7.05 -17.02 1.90
C PRO A 66 6.84 -18.10 0.84
N ASP A 67 5.68 -18.76 0.86
CA ASP A 67 5.32 -19.80 -0.10
C ASP A 67 4.78 -19.27 -1.43
N CYS A 68 4.56 -17.96 -1.57
CA CYS A 68 4.11 -17.40 -2.83
C CYS A 68 5.25 -17.33 -3.86
N GLU A 69 4.89 -17.42 -5.14
CA GLU A 69 5.89 -17.43 -6.22
C GLU A 69 6.65 -16.10 -6.30
N ALA A 70 5.99 -14.98 -6.04
CA ALA A 70 6.62 -13.67 -6.07
C ALA A 70 7.75 -13.55 -5.02
N HIS A 71 7.51 -14.03 -3.80
CA HIS A 71 8.54 -14.07 -2.75
C HIS A 71 9.72 -14.97 -3.15
N ARG A 72 9.44 -16.17 -3.69
CA ARG A 72 10.51 -17.05 -4.19
C ARG A 72 11.31 -16.42 -5.33
N GLN A 73 10.67 -15.65 -6.21
CA GLN A 73 11.37 -14.92 -7.28
C GLN A 73 12.30 -13.85 -6.73
N LYS A 74 11.87 -13.10 -5.72
CA LYS A 74 12.70 -12.15 -5.00
C LYS A 74 13.95 -12.82 -4.44
N LEU A 75 13.79 -13.89 -3.67
CA LEU A 75 14.92 -14.61 -3.07
C LEU A 75 15.88 -15.18 -4.13
N ARG A 76 15.36 -15.69 -5.25
CA ARG A 76 16.23 -16.15 -6.36
C ARG A 76 17.00 -15.00 -6.99
N PHE A 77 16.39 -13.83 -7.12
CA PHE A 77 17.08 -12.66 -7.66
C PHE A 77 18.19 -12.17 -6.72
N GLU A 78 17.95 -12.13 -5.43
CA GLU A 78 18.94 -11.76 -4.41
C GLU A 78 20.10 -12.78 -4.38
N ALA A 79 19.80 -14.07 -4.41
CA ALA A 79 20.82 -15.13 -4.49
C ALA A 79 21.66 -14.97 -5.76
N TRP A 80 21.03 -14.71 -6.91
CA TRP A 80 21.74 -14.48 -8.17
C TRP A 80 22.67 -13.26 -8.09
N MET A 81 22.23 -12.14 -7.53
CA MET A 81 23.10 -10.97 -7.33
C MET A 81 24.33 -11.33 -6.48
N GLY A 82 24.15 -12.10 -5.40
CA GLY A 82 25.24 -12.59 -4.57
C GLY A 82 26.20 -13.48 -5.33
N GLU A 83 25.71 -14.41 -6.16
CA GLU A 83 26.53 -15.30 -7.02
C GLU A 83 27.33 -14.51 -8.06
N GLN A 84 26.80 -13.38 -8.54
CA GLN A 84 27.53 -12.47 -9.44
C GLN A 84 28.57 -11.61 -8.70
N GLY A 85 28.70 -11.73 -7.39
CA GLY A 85 29.61 -10.94 -6.57
C GLY A 85 29.21 -9.47 -6.44
N LEU A 86 27.95 -9.14 -6.67
CA LEU A 86 27.43 -7.77 -6.51
C LEU A 86 27.30 -7.45 -5.01
N ARG A 87 27.81 -6.31 -4.61
CA ARG A 87 27.41 -5.70 -3.36
C ARG A 87 26.05 -5.03 -3.57
N PHE A 88 25.05 -5.44 -2.80
CA PHE A 88 23.73 -4.83 -2.85
C PHE A 88 23.16 -4.58 -1.45
N GLU A 89 22.21 -3.67 -1.37
CA GLU A 89 21.43 -3.35 -0.15
C GLU A 89 20.02 -2.96 -0.54
N GLY A 90 19.01 -3.45 0.19
CA GLY A 90 17.59 -3.29 -0.12
C GLY A 90 16.88 -4.63 -0.27
N GLY A 91 15.69 -4.62 -0.84
CA GLY A 91 14.92 -5.82 -1.20
C GLY A 91 14.06 -6.41 -0.09
N GLU A 92 14.42 -6.26 1.18
CA GLU A 92 13.55 -6.65 2.28
C GLU A 92 12.69 -5.47 2.74
N THR A 93 11.41 -5.74 2.92
CA THR A 93 10.44 -4.80 3.49
C THR A 93 10.81 -4.37 4.91
N ASN A 94 11.60 -5.19 5.60
CA ASN A 94 12.12 -4.95 6.94
C ASN A 94 13.56 -4.44 6.99
N ALA A 95 14.22 -4.30 5.85
CA ALA A 95 15.45 -3.50 5.82
C ALA A 95 15.10 -2.11 6.35
N PRO A 96 16.01 -1.45 7.10
CA PRO A 96 15.66 -0.21 7.79
C PRO A 96 14.99 0.74 6.82
N ALA A 97 13.72 0.81 6.96
CA ALA A 97 12.72 1.60 6.28
C ALA A 97 13.23 2.32 5.03
N HIS A 98 13.01 1.71 3.87
CA HIS A 98 13.02 2.45 2.61
C HIS A 98 14.28 3.31 2.41
N ILE A 99 15.36 2.68 1.97
CA ILE A 99 16.59 3.40 1.59
C ILE A 99 16.46 4.08 0.22
N ILE A 100 15.41 3.75 -0.54
CA ILE A 100 15.17 4.23 -1.89
C ILE A 100 13.75 4.80 -1.99
N PRO A 101 13.54 5.95 -2.66
CA PRO A 101 12.21 6.45 -2.95
C PRO A 101 11.57 5.64 -4.09
N LEU A 102 11.11 4.40 -3.81
CA LEU A 102 10.77 3.34 -4.76
C LEU A 102 9.88 3.79 -5.91
N ARG A 103 8.80 4.53 -5.62
CA ARG A 103 7.88 5.00 -6.67
C ARG A 103 8.56 5.95 -7.67
N TYR A 104 9.47 6.81 -7.19
CA TYR A 104 10.22 7.72 -8.05
C TYR A 104 11.29 6.96 -8.84
N ALA A 105 11.97 6.02 -8.20
CA ALA A 105 12.94 5.16 -8.85
C ALA A 105 12.29 4.30 -9.95
N ALA A 106 11.11 3.72 -9.70
CA ALA A 106 10.34 2.97 -10.69
C ALA A 106 9.94 3.83 -11.90
N VAL A 107 9.52 5.08 -11.69
CA VAL A 107 9.22 6.01 -12.78
C VAL A 107 10.49 6.40 -13.53
N ALA A 108 11.59 6.69 -12.85
CA ALA A 108 12.88 7.01 -13.47
C ALA A 108 13.44 5.83 -14.29
N ALA A 109 13.23 4.60 -13.84
CA ALA A 109 13.57 3.37 -14.57
C ALA A 109 12.62 3.08 -15.75
N GLY A 110 11.58 3.89 -15.98
CA GLY A 110 10.63 3.71 -17.07
C GLY A 110 9.59 2.61 -16.88
N LEU A 111 9.46 2.06 -15.66
CA LEU A 111 8.52 0.97 -15.37
C LEU A 111 7.05 1.43 -15.31
N GLY A 112 6.82 2.74 -15.24
CA GLY A 112 5.48 3.28 -15.14
C GLY A 112 5.45 4.80 -14.97
N ILE A 113 4.30 5.33 -14.59
CA ILE A 113 4.07 6.77 -14.39
C ILE A 113 3.33 7.04 -13.09
N PHE A 114 3.41 8.27 -12.60
CA PHE A 114 2.45 8.76 -11.62
C PHE A 114 1.12 9.14 -12.26
N ARG A 115 0.02 8.86 -11.57
CA ARG A 115 -1.30 9.39 -11.91
C ARG A 115 -1.81 10.38 -10.89
N LYS A 116 -2.91 11.09 -11.21
CA LYS A 116 -3.44 12.20 -10.40
C LYS A 116 -3.78 11.81 -8.96
N ASN A 117 -3.99 10.51 -8.67
CA ASN A 117 -4.17 9.99 -7.30
C ASN A 117 -2.85 9.78 -6.54
N ASN A 118 -1.72 10.20 -7.11
CA ASN A 118 -0.38 10.09 -6.51
C ASN A 118 0.15 8.65 -6.35
N PHE A 119 -0.47 7.66 -6.98
CA PHE A 119 0.06 6.31 -7.07
C PHE A 119 0.94 6.12 -8.29
N PHE A 120 1.90 5.19 -8.17
CA PHE A 120 2.59 4.61 -9.31
C PHE A 120 1.64 3.71 -10.09
N TYR A 121 1.73 3.73 -11.42
CA TYR A 121 0.99 2.87 -12.33
C TYR A 121 1.96 2.24 -13.32
N GLY A 122 2.03 0.92 -13.32
CA GLY A 122 2.61 0.12 -14.39
C GLY A 122 1.54 -0.25 -15.44
N GLU A 123 1.86 -1.20 -16.31
CA GLU A 123 1.00 -1.60 -17.42
C GLU A 123 -0.37 -2.14 -16.98
N ASN A 124 -0.43 -2.82 -15.83
CA ASN A 124 -1.65 -3.47 -15.31
C ASN A 124 -2.37 -2.66 -14.22
N GLY A 125 -2.08 -1.36 -14.10
CA GLY A 125 -2.69 -0.50 -13.08
C GLY A 125 -1.74 -0.07 -11.97
N SER A 126 -2.24 0.10 -10.74
CA SER A 126 -1.46 0.63 -9.60
C SER A 126 -1.19 -0.40 -8.49
N TYR A 127 -1.74 -1.58 -8.58
CA TYR A 127 -1.57 -2.61 -7.56
C TYR A 127 -0.30 -3.41 -7.80
N TYR A 128 0.83 -2.79 -7.48
CA TYR A 128 2.16 -3.38 -7.55
C TYR A 128 2.84 -3.33 -6.20
N GLU A 129 3.54 -4.40 -5.85
CA GLU A 129 4.63 -4.36 -4.90
C GLU A 129 5.85 -3.77 -5.59
N LEU A 130 6.58 -2.92 -4.89
CA LEU A 130 7.79 -2.26 -5.38
C LEU A 130 8.95 -2.60 -4.47
N GLU A 131 10.01 -3.13 -5.05
CA GLU A 131 11.27 -3.41 -4.36
C GLU A 131 12.41 -2.66 -5.02
N GLY A 132 13.41 -2.29 -4.25
CA GLY A 132 14.56 -1.58 -4.78
C GLY A 132 15.86 -2.02 -4.14
N TYR A 133 16.90 -2.07 -4.96
CA TYR A 133 18.26 -2.45 -4.56
C TYR A 133 19.23 -1.38 -4.99
N LEU A 134 20.09 -0.98 -4.08
CA LEU A 134 21.33 -0.27 -4.40
C LEU A 134 22.39 -1.30 -4.78
N ILE A 135 23.08 -1.11 -5.88
CA ILE A 135 24.16 -2.00 -6.33
C ILE A 135 25.45 -1.23 -6.61
N ASP A 136 26.60 -1.89 -6.45
CA ASP A 136 27.93 -1.31 -6.65
C ASP A 136 28.40 -1.33 -8.11
N GLN A 137 27.57 -1.76 -9.03
CA GLN A 137 27.88 -1.79 -10.47
C GLN A 137 27.06 -0.72 -11.21
N PRO A 138 27.66 -0.02 -12.21
CA PRO A 138 26.90 0.85 -13.09
C PRO A 138 25.96 0.02 -13.98
N CYS A 139 24.71 0.49 -14.11
CA CYS A 139 23.71 -0.08 -14.97
C CYS A 139 23.03 1.05 -15.75
N GLU A 140 23.07 0.98 -17.07
CA GLU A 140 22.48 1.99 -17.95
C GLU A 140 21.13 1.54 -18.53
N TYR A 141 20.66 0.36 -18.10
CA TYR A 141 19.37 -0.16 -18.58
C TYR A 141 18.21 0.61 -17.97
N THR A 142 17.36 1.15 -18.84
CA THR A 142 16.06 1.72 -18.50
C THR A 142 15.00 1.17 -19.43
N HIS A 143 13.78 1.00 -18.92
CA HIS A 143 12.64 0.60 -19.72
C HIS A 143 11.99 1.84 -20.37
N GLU A 144 11.48 1.69 -21.60
CA GLU A 144 10.70 2.76 -22.24
C GLU A 144 9.23 2.66 -21.81
N CYS A 145 8.80 3.59 -20.97
CA CYS A 145 7.40 3.66 -20.55
C CYS A 145 6.50 4.24 -21.65
N ARG A 146 5.50 3.47 -22.09
CA ARG A 146 4.53 3.86 -23.13
C ARG A 146 3.16 4.21 -22.56
N LEU A 147 3.02 4.30 -21.26
CA LEU A 147 1.76 4.62 -20.60
C LEU A 147 1.34 6.07 -20.83
N ARG A 148 0.07 6.25 -21.20
CA ARG A 148 -0.47 7.60 -21.37
C ARG A 148 -0.81 8.23 -20.01
N PRO A 149 -0.55 9.51 -19.79
CA PRO A 149 -0.96 10.23 -18.59
C PRO A 149 -2.48 10.28 -18.43
N CYS A 150 -2.95 10.78 -17.29
CA CYS A 150 -4.37 11.08 -17.11
C CYS A 150 -4.81 12.16 -18.09
N ALA A 151 -6.02 12.06 -18.62
CA ALA A 151 -6.64 13.17 -19.35
C ALA A 151 -6.75 14.41 -18.43
N ASP A 152 -6.56 15.60 -18.97
CA ASP A 152 -6.58 16.86 -18.20
C ASP A 152 -7.90 17.06 -17.46
N SER A 153 -9.02 16.70 -18.08
CA SER A 153 -10.36 16.78 -17.49
C SER A 153 -10.68 15.69 -16.48
N CYS A 154 -9.85 14.65 -16.34
CA CYS A 154 -10.15 13.55 -15.43
C CYS A 154 -9.93 13.94 -13.97
N THR A 155 -10.99 13.81 -13.15
CA THR A 155 -11.00 14.10 -11.71
C THR A 155 -11.62 12.97 -10.87
N LEU A 156 -11.76 11.76 -11.41
CA LEU A 156 -12.48 10.65 -10.77
C LEU A 156 -11.96 10.34 -9.37
N CYS A 157 -10.65 10.15 -9.22
CA CYS A 157 -10.03 9.83 -7.94
C CYS A 157 -10.19 10.95 -6.90
N GLN A 158 -10.08 12.22 -7.33
CA GLN A 158 -10.27 13.38 -6.45
C GLN A 158 -11.73 13.49 -5.98
N LYS A 159 -12.70 13.30 -6.88
CA LYS A 159 -14.14 13.31 -6.57
C LYS A 159 -14.53 12.17 -5.62
N ALA A 160 -13.97 10.97 -5.84
CA ALA A 160 -14.26 9.79 -5.03
C ALA A 160 -13.66 9.88 -3.62
N CYS A 161 -12.56 10.60 -3.43
CA CYS A 161 -11.93 10.75 -2.12
C CYS A 161 -12.84 11.52 -1.15
N ARG A 162 -13.45 10.80 -0.21
CA ARG A 162 -14.42 11.37 0.73
C ARG A 162 -13.82 12.36 1.71
N THR A 163 -12.59 12.14 2.12
CA THR A 163 -11.85 13.00 3.04
C THR A 163 -11.13 14.16 2.34
N LYS A 164 -11.21 14.23 0.99
CA LYS A 164 -10.54 15.23 0.16
C LYS A 164 -9.02 15.27 0.33
N ALA A 165 -8.43 14.14 0.70
CA ALA A 165 -6.97 14.00 0.78
C ALA A 165 -6.27 14.29 -0.56
N LEU A 166 -6.93 14.03 -1.70
CA LEU A 166 -6.46 14.37 -3.05
C LEU A 166 -6.91 15.80 -3.41
N SER A 167 -6.29 16.79 -2.79
CA SER A 167 -6.67 18.21 -2.93
C SER A 167 -6.35 18.79 -4.31
N ALA A 168 -5.30 18.26 -4.98
CA ALA A 168 -4.90 18.64 -6.32
C ALA A 168 -4.38 17.40 -7.09
N PRO A 169 -4.25 17.46 -8.44
CA PRO A 169 -3.57 16.42 -9.20
C PRO A 169 -2.17 16.14 -8.66
N TYR A 170 -1.81 14.86 -8.56
CA TYR A 170 -0.50 14.38 -8.11
C TYR A 170 -0.13 14.77 -6.67
N THR A 171 -1.09 15.31 -5.90
CA THR A 171 -0.90 15.78 -4.53
C THR A 171 -1.85 15.04 -3.58
N MET A 172 -1.31 14.50 -2.49
CA MET A 172 -2.07 13.82 -1.45
C MET A 172 -1.67 14.38 -0.09
N ASN A 173 -2.67 14.81 0.69
CA ASN A 173 -2.49 15.16 2.09
C ASN A 173 -2.60 13.90 2.94
N PRO A 174 -1.50 13.36 3.51
CA PRO A 174 -1.56 12.15 4.33
C PRO A 174 -2.44 12.34 5.57
N LEU A 175 -2.44 13.53 6.18
CA LEU A 175 -3.24 13.83 7.37
C LEU A 175 -4.76 13.88 7.11
N SER A 176 -5.18 13.86 5.85
CA SER A 176 -6.58 13.70 5.45
C SER A 176 -6.86 12.34 4.81
N CYS A 177 -5.85 11.47 4.66
CA CYS A 177 -6.02 10.18 4.01
C CYS A 177 -6.61 9.13 4.96
N THR A 178 -7.70 8.48 4.56
CA THR A 178 -8.30 7.37 5.32
C THR A 178 -7.28 6.27 5.61
N SER A 179 -6.48 5.88 4.61
CA SER A 179 -5.46 4.84 4.78
C SER A 179 -4.46 5.20 5.88
N PHE A 180 -3.96 6.44 5.92
CA PHE A 180 -3.04 6.88 6.97
C PHE A 180 -3.65 6.71 8.38
N TRP A 181 -4.88 7.14 8.58
CA TRP A 181 -5.52 7.09 9.90
C TRP A 181 -5.93 5.68 10.33
N THR A 182 -6.22 4.80 9.39
CA THR A 182 -6.55 3.38 9.68
C THR A 182 -5.34 2.49 9.86
N THR A 183 -4.13 3.00 9.61
CA THR A 183 -2.84 2.34 9.84
C THR A 183 -2.02 3.14 10.85
N PHE A 184 -1.11 3.99 10.39
CA PHE A 184 -0.20 4.80 11.22
C PHE A 184 -0.92 5.72 12.23
N GLY A 185 -2.13 6.18 11.93
CA GLY A 185 -2.96 6.99 12.82
C GLY A 185 -3.75 6.17 13.85
N GLN A 186 -3.47 4.88 13.99
CA GLN A 186 -4.03 3.97 15.01
C GLN A 186 -5.56 3.92 15.05
N GLY A 187 -6.22 4.04 13.89
CA GLY A 187 -7.68 3.99 13.79
C GLY A 187 -8.40 5.26 14.25
N ALA A 188 -7.68 6.28 14.66
CA ALA A 188 -8.24 7.53 15.12
C ALA A 188 -8.97 8.30 14.02
N VAL A 189 -10.00 9.06 14.39
CA VAL A 189 -10.65 10.05 13.52
C VAL A 189 -10.17 11.42 13.96
N PRO A 190 -9.36 12.13 13.15
CA PRO A 190 -8.83 13.43 13.55
C PRO A 190 -9.93 14.51 13.59
N PRO A 191 -9.78 15.59 14.34
CA PRO A 191 -10.82 16.60 14.55
C PRO A 191 -11.38 17.26 13.27
N HIS A 192 -10.60 17.29 12.18
CA HIS A 192 -11.02 17.87 10.90
C HIS A 192 -11.76 16.90 9.98
N LEU A 193 -11.91 15.62 10.39
CA LEU A 193 -12.64 14.59 9.65
C LEU A 193 -13.80 14.04 10.50
N THR A 194 -14.71 13.36 9.85
CA THR A 194 -15.82 12.65 10.50
C THR A 194 -15.70 11.15 10.29
N ALA A 195 -16.22 10.36 11.22
CA ALA A 195 -16.22 8.89 11.10
C ALA A 195 -16.90 8.40 9.81
N ASP A 196 -17.97 9.08 9.37
CA ASP A 196 -18.74 8.75 8.16
C ASP A 196 -17.90 8.89 6.87
N GLN A 197 -16.86 9.73 6.86
CA GLN A 197 -15.96 9.89 5.72
C GLN A 197 -15.06 8.69 5.51
N PHE A 198 -14.80 7.90 6.54
CA PHE A 198 -14.02 6.67 6.47
C PHE A 198 -14.79 5.50 5.85
N THR A 199 -16.12 5.60 5.81
CA THR A 199 -17.01 4.55 5.27
C THR A 199 -16.77 3.18 5.93
N THR A 200 -16.61 2.13 5.13
CA THR A 200 -16.36 0.75 5.57
C THR A 200 -14.88 0.40 5.68
N TRP A 201 -13.96 1.31 5.38
CA TRP A 201 -12.52 1.02 5.43
C TRP A 201 -12.05 0.75 6.86
N LEU A 202 -11.70 -0.49 7.15
CA LEU A 202 -11.16 -0.93 8.43
C LEU A 202 -9.66 -0.67 8.50
N CYS A 203 -8.93 -1.04 7.46
CA CYS A 203 -7.50 -0.75 7.32
C CYS A 203 -7.14 -0.49 5.86
N GLY A 204 -6.42 0.59 5.61
CA GLY A 204 -6.15 1.05 4.25
C GLY A 204 -7.35 1.75 3.59
N CYS A 205 -7.23 2.05 2.30
CA CYS A 205 -8.32 2.59 1.49
C CYS A 205 -7.94 2.57 0.01
N ASP A 206 -8.68 1.83 -0.80
CA ASP A 206 -8.44 1.75 -2.24
C ASP A 206 -9.36 2.65 -3.07
N THR A 207 -10.23 3.46 -2.45
CA THR A 207 -11.26 4.25 -3.16
C THR A 207 -10.72 4.99 -4.38
N CYS A 208 -9.57 5.65 -4.28
CA CYS A 208 -9.00 6.42 -5.38
C CYS A 208 -8.33 5.55 -6.45
N GLN A 209 -7.98 4.33 -6.13
CA GLN A 209 -7.44 3.32 -7.04
C GLN A 209 -8.59 2.59 -7.76
N ASP A 210 -9.62 2.17 -7.00
CA ASP A 210 -10.76 1.40 -7.53
C ASP A 210 -11.59 2.17 -8.57
N VAL A 211 -11.74 3.49 -8.40
CA VAL A 211 -12.48 4.32 -9.38
C VAL A 211 -11.67 4.65 -10.63
N CYS A 212 -10.38 4.33 -10.65
CA CYS A 212 -9.51 4.64 -11.78
C CYS A 212 -9.75 3.67 -12.94
N PRO A 213 -10.07 4.16 -14.16
CA PRO A 213 -10.30 3.28 -15.30
C PRO A 213 -9.08 2.46 -15.72
N TYR A 214 -7.88 2.83 -15.25
CA TYR A 214 -6.65 2.07 -15.48
C TYR A 214 -6.41 0.94 -14.48
N ASN A 215 -7.29 0.79 -13.47
CA ASN A 215 -7.29 -0.30 -12.49
C ASN A 215 -8.46 -1.28 -12.68
N ARG A 216 -9.03 -1.32 -13.88
CA ARG A 216 -10.08 -2.29 -14.20
C ARG A 216 -9.50 -3.69 -14.19
N HIS A 217 -9.76 -4.42 -13.12
CA HIS A 217 -9.34 -5.80 -12.93
C HIS A 217 -10.43 -6.56 -12.20
N ASP A 218 -10.69 -7.79 -12.63
CA ASP A 218 -11.62 -8.69 -11.93
C ASP A 218 -10.87 -9.43 -10.82
N TRP A 219 -10.99 -8.91 -9.61
CA TRP A 219 -10.35 -9.45 -8.41
C TRP A 219 -10.91 -10.80 -7.95
N SER A 220 -11.96 -11.32 -8.57
CA SER A 220 -12.45 -12.69 -8.34
C SER A 220 -11.61 -13.74 -9.08
N GLN A 221 -10.80 -13.31 -10.04
CA GLN A 221 -9.95 -14.15 -10.86
C GLN A 221 -8.51 -14.21 -10.33
N GLY A 222 -7.76 -15.19 -10.79
CA GLY A 222 -6.36 -15.36 -10.42
C GLY A 222 -6.12 -16.54 -9.50
N LYS A 223 -4.89 -16.64 -9.03
CA LYS A 223 -4.44 -17.68 -8.10
C LYS A 223 -4.87 -17.32 -6.67
N ASP A 224 -4.99 -18.33 -5.80
CA ASP A 224 -5.10 -18.09 -4.38
C ASP A 224 -3.81 -17.46 -3.84
N PHE A 225 -3.97 -16.42 -3.03
CA PHE A 225 -2.85 -15.92 -2.25
C PHE A 225 -2.70 -16.79 -1.00
N PRO A 226 -1.51 -17.34 -0.70
CA PRO A 226 -1.34 -18.27 0.42
C PRO A 226 -1.81 -17.70 1.75
N GLY A 227 -2.66 -18.44 2.45
CA GLY A 227 -3.17 -18.10 3.78
C GLY A 227 -4.30 -17.04 3.82
N LEU A 228 -4.67 -16.41 2.68
CA LEU A 228 -5.68 -15.35 2.70
C LEU A 228 -7.10 -15.91 2.91
N GLN A 229 -7.39 -17.10 2.40
CA GLN A 229 -8.71 -17.74 2.59
C GLN A 229 -8.96 -18.13 4.04
N GLU A 230 -7.93 -18.60 4.73
CA GLU A 230 -7.97 -18.93 6.16
C GLU A 230 -8.13 -17.69 7.02
N LEU A 231 -7.59 -16.55 6.56
CA LEU A 231 -7.71 -15.26 7.26
C LEU A 231 -9.07 -14.60 7.04
N GLU A 232 -9.71 -14.79 5.89
CA GLU A 232 -10.93 -14.07 5.50
C GLU A 232 -12.02 -14.05 6.58
N PRO A 233 -12.36 -15.16 7.28
CA PRO A 233 -13.36 -15.15 8.36
C PRO A 233 -12.92 -14.34 9.58
N LEU A 234 -11.63 -14.28 9.87
CA LEU A 234 -11.07 -13.55 11.01
C LEU A 234 -11.05 -12.03 10.77
N LEU A 235 -11.11 -11.61 9.51
CA LEU A 235 -11.00 -10.22 9.09
C LEU A 235 -12.36 -9.51 8.99
N GLN A 236 -13.47 -10.18 9.32
CA GLN A 236 -14.77 -9.55 9.37
C GLN A 236 -14.86 -8.61 10.58
N PRO A 237 -15.51 -7.42 10.46
CA PRO A 237 -15.54 -6.44 11.54
C PRO A 237 -16.07 -7.00 12.87
N GLU A 238 -17.10 -7.85 12.83
CA GLU A 238 -17.67 -8.51 14.01
C GLU A 238 -16.68 -9.46 14.67
N THR A 239 -15.94 -10.23 13.86
CA THR A 239 -14.93 -11.17 14.35
C THR A 239 -13.76 -10.43 14.97
N ILE A 240 -13.27 -9.34 14.36
CA ILE A 240 -12.22 -8.48 14.93
C ILE A 240 -12.62 -7.93 16.30
N VAL A 241 -13.87 -7.49 16.47
CA VAL A 241 -14.37 -6.98 17.75
C VAL A 241 -14.46 -8.07 18.80
N ALA A 242 -14.88 -9.28 18.41
CA ALA A 242 -15.07 -10.42 19.33
C ALA A 242 -13.77 -11.15 19.71
N ALA A 243 -12.76 -11.12 18.81
CA ALA A 243 -11.48 -11.81 19.03
C ALA A 243 -10.70 -11.24 20.21
N SER A 244 -9.90 -12.06 20.88
CA SER A 244 -8.94 -11.60 21.88
C SER A 244 -7.74 -10.91 21.22
N ASP A 245 -7.04 -10.05 21.98
CA ASP A 245 -5.81 -9.42 21.47
C ASP A 245 -4.76 -10.46 21.11
N ALA A 246 -4.63 -11.52 21.93
CA ALA A 246 -3.72 -12.62 21.67
C ALA A 246 -4.02 -13.30 20.33
N GLU A 247 -5.29 -13.52 20.02
CA GLU A 247 -5.70 -14.13 18.74
C GLU A 247 -5.40 -13.24 17.54
N LEU A 248 -5.66 -11.94 17.63
CA LEU A 248 -5.34 -10.99 16.55
C LEU A 248 -3.82 -10.87 16.35
N CYS A 249 -3.04 -10.84 17.44
CA CYS A 249 -1.58 -10.77 17.40
C CYS A 249 -0.95 -12.04 16.81
N ASP A 250 -1.52 -13.21 17.07
CA ASP A 250 -0.98 -14.50 16.61
C ASP A 250 -1.42 -14.84 15.17
N LYS A 251 -2.70 -14.61 14.85
CA LYS A 251 -3.28 -15.11 13.60
C LYS A 251 -3.41 -14.05 12.49
N VAL A 252 -3.57 -12.78 12.83
CA VAL A 252 -3.84 -11.71 11.85
C VAL A 252 -2.58 -10.90 11.56
N ILE A 253 -2.01 -10.27 12.58
CA ILE A 253 -0.91 -9.32 12.38
C ILE A 253 0.29 -9.92 11.61
N PRO A 254 0.78 -11.13 11.94
CA PRO A 254 1.97 -11.68 11.26
C PRO A 254 1.75 -12.08 9.80
N LYS A 255 0.49 -12.23 9.39
CA LYS A 255 0.10 -12.70 8.04
C LYS A 255 -0.39 -11.56 7.15
N THR A 256 -0.17 -10.32 7.56
CA THR A 256 -0.69 -9.13 6.87
C THR A 256 0.34 -8.03 6.92
N ASP A 257 0.35 -7.18 5.91
CA ASP A 257 1.17 -5.98 5.86
C ASP A 257 0.35 -4.73 6.25
N LEU A 258 -0.33 -4.81 7.41
CA LEU A 258 -1.23 -3.75 7.87
C LEU A 258 -0.50 -2.53 8.46
N HIS A 259 0.82 -2.57 8.59
CA HIS A 259 1.61 -1.57 9.33
C HIS A 259 1.10 -1.33 10.75
N ILE A 260 0.61 -2.41 11.39
CA ILE A 260 0.11 -2.43 12.77
C ILE A 260 0.97 -3.44 13.53
N SER A 261 1.68 -3.00 14.54
CA SER A 261 2.45 -3.87 15.42
C SER A 261 1.55 -4.51 16.51
N PRO A 262 1.99 -5.60 17.16
CA PRO A 262 1.20 -6.26 18.19
C PRO A 262 0.76 -5.36 19.36
N ASP A 263 1.58 -4.38 19.73
CA ASP A 263 1.24 -3.37 20.75
C ASP A 263 0.19 -2.36 20.28
N GLN A 264 -0.08 -2.31 18.97
CA GLN A 264 -1.08 -1.45 18.33
C GLN A 264 -2.34 -2.21 17.91
N VAL A 265 -2.55 -3.44 18.37
CA VAL A 265 -3.69 -4.30 17.99
C VAL A 265 -5.06 -3.63 18.16
N GLN A 266 -5.19 -2.70 19.10
CA GLN A 266 -6.42 -1.93 19.32
C GLN A 266 -6.81 -1.05 18.13
N THR A 267 -5.89 -0.77 17.21
CA THR A 267 -6.18 -0.08 15.95
C THR A 267 -7.22 -0.82 15.12
N LEU A 268 -7.07 -2.15 15.01
CA LEU A 268 -8.02 -3.01 14.30
C LEU A 268 -9.41 -2.94 14.95
N ARG A 269 -9.48 -3.08 16.27
CA ARG A 269 -10.74 -3.08 17.02
C ARG A 269 -11.45 -1.72 16.94
N THR A 270 -10.71 -0.62 17.10
CA THR A 270 -11.23 0.74 16.96
C THR A 270 -11.84 0.96 15.57
N SER A 271 -11.11 0.55 14.54
CA SER A 271 -11.58 0.64 13.16
C SER A 271 -12.80 -0.25 12.90
N ALA A 272 -12.83 -1.48 13.41
CA ALA A 272 -13.97 -2.40 13.26
C ALA A 272 -15.24 -1.85 13.93
N LEU A 273 -15.14 -1.32 15.14
CA LEU A 273 -16.26 -0.67 15.84
C LEU A 273 -16.82 0.51 15.03
N ARG A 274 -15.94 1.34 14.43
CA ARG A 274 -16.33 2.45 13.55
C ARG A 274 -17.09 1.93 12.32
N VAL A 275 -16.59 0.87 11.68
CA VAL A 275 -17.24 0.25 10.51
C VAL A 275 -18.63 -0.28 10.88
N LEU A 276 -18.78 -1.01 11.98
CA LEU A 276 -20.07 -1.52 12.45
C LEU A 276 -21.07 -0.39 12.76
N ALA A 277 -20.61 0.69 13.38
CA ALA A 277 -21.44 1.86 13.63
C ALA A 277 -21.91 2.52 12.32
N TYR A 278 -21.04 2.63 11.32
CA TYR A 278 -21.35 3.15 10.00
C TYR A 278 -22.41 2.29 9.28
N LEU A 279 -22.23 0.97 9.26
CA LEU A 279 -23.16 0.02 8.63
C LEU A 279 -24.55 0.08 9.30
N LYS A 280 -24.59 0.05 10.65
CA LYS A 280 -25.84 0.17 11.42
C LYS A 280 -26.61 1.45 11.09
N LYS A 281 -25.93 2.59 10.96
CA LYS A 281 -26.54 3.89 10.63
C LYS A 281 -27.19 3.89 9.25
N ARG A 282 -26.68 3.08 8.31
CA ARG A 282 -27.23 2.95 6.95
C ARG A 282 -28.32 1.91 6.78
N GLY A 283 -28.58 1.13 7.80
CA GLY A 283 -29.50 -0.02 7.73
C GLY A 283 -28.91 -1.23 7.00
N ASP A 284 -27.64 -1.18 6.67
CA ASP A 284 -26.89 -2.27 6.04
C ASP A 284 -26.41 -3.21 7.16
N THR A 285 -27.28 -4.10 7.65
CA THR A 285 -26.83 -5.16 8.56
C THR A 285 -26.04 -6.16 7.73
N PRO A 286 -24.80 -6.54 8.13
CA PRO A 286 -24.08 -7.60 7.45
C PRO A 286 -24.94 -8.87 7.40
N ALA A 287 -25.11 -9.44 6.21
CA ALA A 287 -25.88 -10.66 6.05
C ALA A 287 -25.26 -11.75 6.93
N ARG A 288 -25.94 -12.16 7.99
CA ARG A 288 -25.63 -13.43 8.67
C ARG A 288 -25.75 -14.53 7.63
N LYS A 289 -24.63 -15.08 7.19
CA LYS A 289 -24.63 -16.36 6.51
C LYS A 289 -24.93 -17.40 7.59
N GLU A 290 -26.14 -17.98 7.54
CA GLU A 290 -26.48 -19.23 8.23
C GLU A 290 -25.64 -20.39 7.69
#